data_027b5138b5d4f85045b70e2baf403170
#
_entry.id   027b5138b5d4f85045b70e2baf403170
#
_cell.length_a   1.000
_cell.length_b   1.000
_cell.length_c   1.000
_cell.angle_alpha   90.00
_cell.angle_beta   90.00
_cell.angle_gamma   90.00
#
_symmetry.space_group_name_H-M   'P 1'
#
loop_
_entity.id
_entity.type
_entity.pdbx_description
1 polymer ?
#
loop_
_entity_poly.entity_id
_entity_poly.type
_entity_poly.pdbx_seq_one_letter_code
_entity_poly.pdbx_strand_id
1 'polypeptide(L)'
;ILICVASVFVTNKLVKELKSEETKKIEIWAQATKQLVNSSSQGDFSLAIKVVSENRNIPVILVDECDSILETRNIKYFSKSDSLILADYENIRYDVNPFKKDSITTIKAQKLLNQYKLFLRETLNKMRESGDDPIEINFIGDKQWIYYADSELLNNLRYYPIYQLLFIFIFVFIGYMVFSSARKSEQNQVWAGMAKETAHQIATPLSSLMAWNELIKDDKNEDMVFDMKKDLDRLETNAD
;
A
#
# COMPACT_ATOMS: atom_id res chain seq x y z
N ILE A 1 -7.51 -14.61 12.05
CA ILE A 1 -6.52 -15.38 11.25
C ILE A 1 -7.23 -16.05 10.07
N LEU A 2 -8.31 -16.81 10.25
CA LEU A 2 -9.02 -17.55 9.19
C LEU A 2 -9.55 -16.60 8.09
N ILE A 3 -10.13 -15.46 8.46
CA ILE A 3 -10.59 -14.42 7.53
C ILE A 3 -9.44 -13.85 6.71
N CYS A 4 -8.27 -13.61 7.32
CA CYS A 4 -7.08 -13.10 6.61
C CYS A 4 -6.58 -14.11 5.57
N VAL A 5 -6.50 -15.40 5.94
CA VAL A 5 -6.09 -16.46 5.01
C VAL A 5 -7.08 -16.61 3.87
N ALA A 6 -8.39 -16.62 4.17
CA ALA A 6 -9.44 -16.69 3.16
C ALA A 6 -9.38 -15.48 2.20
N SER A 7 -9.16 -14.27 2.72
CA SER A 7 -9.05 -13.06 1.89
C SER A 7 -7.84 -13.09 0.97
N VAL A 8 -6.66 -13.50 1.45
CA VAL A 8 -5.46 -13.67 0.62
C VAL A 8 -5.69 -14.70 -0.48
N PHE A 9 -6.34 -15.83 -0.14
CA PHE A 9 -6.65 -16.86 -1.12
C PHE A 9 -7.59 -16.37 -2.22
N VAL A 10 -8.67 -15.67 -1.84
CA VAL A 10 -9.63 -15.10 -2.80
C VAL A 10 -8.95 -14.05 -3.69
N THR A 11 -8.15 -13.15 -3.11
CA THR A 11 -7.44 -12.13 -3.89
C THR A 11 -6.45 -12.75 -4.87
N ASN A 12 -5.69 -13.76 -4.47
CA ASN A 12 -4.77 -14.46 -5.39
C ASN A 12 -5.52 -15.17 -6.52
N LYS A 13 -6.70 -15.73 -6.25
CA LYS A 13 -7.54 -16.32 -7.29
C LYS A 13 -8.01 -15.25 -8.29
N LEU A 14 -8.52 -14.11 -7.78
CA LEU A 14 -8.95 -13.00 -8.62
C LEU A 14 -7.83 -12.43 -9.49
N VAL A 15 -6.62 -12.27 -8.94
CA VAL A 15 -5.44 -11.82 -9.71
C VAL A 15 -5.14 -12.77 -10.86
N LYS A 16 -5.19 -14.10 -10.64
CA LYS A 16 -4.96 -15.09 -11.71
C LYS A 16 -6.04 -15.05 -12.78
N GLU A 17 -7.30 -14.94 -12.39
CA GLU A 17 -8.43 -14.83 -13.32
C GLU A 17 -8.31 -13.55 -14.16
N LEU A 18 -8.01 -12.41 -13.52
CA LEU A 18 -7.84 -11.14 -14.21
C LEU A 18 -6.65 -11.17 -15.18
N LYS A 19 -5.50 -11.77 -14.78
CA LYS A 19 -4.35 -11.95 -15.69
C LYS A 19 -4.73 -12.77 -16.93
N SER A 20 -5.46 -13.86 -16.76
CA SER A 20 -5.96 -14.67 -17.89
C SER A 20 -6.89 -13.87 -18.82
N GLU A 21 -7.75 -13.02 -18.26
CA GLU A 21 -8.63 -12.14 -19.04
C GLU A 21 -7.84 -11.06 -19.80
N GLU A 22 -6.81 -10.48 -19.19
CA GLU A 22 -5.94 -9.51 -19.86
C GLU A 22 -5.16 -10.16 -21.01
N THR A 23 -4.61 -11.37 -20.82
CA THR A 23 -3.93 -12.12 -21.89
C THR A 23 -4.86 -12.36 -23.07
N LYS A 24 -6.09 -12.83 -22.84
CA LYS A 24 -7.10 -13.01 -23.91
C LYS A 24 -7.42 -11.71 -24.64
N LYS A 25 -7.54 -10.61 -23.91
CA LYS A 25 -7.77 -9.28 -24.54
C LYS A 25 -6.64 -8.86 -25.45
N ILE A 26 -5.39 -9.12 -25.05
CA ILE A 26 -4.22 -8.84 -25.90
C ILE A 26 -4.14 -9.75 -27.10
N GLU A 27 -4.48 -11.04 -26.97
CA GLU A 27 -4.58 -11.95 -28.13
C GLU A 27 -5.62 -11.47 -29.14
N ILE A 28 -6.80 -11.06 -28.69
CA ILE A 28 -7.86 -10.49 -29.55
C ILE A 28 -7.36 -9.19 -30.20
N TRP A 29 -6.68 -8.34 -29.44
CA TRP A 29 -6.09 -7.11 -29.94
C TRP A 29 -5.02 -7.39 -31.02
N ALA A 30 -4.18 -8.36 -30.82
CA ALA A 30 -3.16 -8.79 -31.78
C ALA A 30 -3.79 -9.34 -33.07
N GLN A 31 -4.85 -10.15 -32.95
CA GLN A 31 -5.61 -10.65 -34.11
C GLN A 31 -6.28 -9.51 -34.89
N ALA A 32 -6.89 -8.55 -34.19
CA ALA A 32 -7.49 -7.39 -34.81
C ALA A 32 -6.44 -6.52 -35.54
N THR A 33 -5.29 -6.31 -34.93
CA THR A 33 -4.16 -5.60 -35.54
C THR A 33 -3.67 -6.32 -36.79
N LYS A 34 -3.49 -7.66 -36.73
CA LYS A 34 -3.14 -8.48 -37.88
C LYS A 34 -4.15 -8.39 -39.01
N GLN A 35 -5.44 -8.36 -38.69
CA GLN A 35 -6.51 -8.22 -39.69
C GLN A 35 -6.46 -6.85 -40.36
N LEU A 36 -6.28 -5.75 -39.61
CA LEU A 36 -6.16 -4.40 -40.18
C LEU A 36 -5.00 -4.27 -41.16
N VAL A 37 -3.93 -4.99 -40.90
CA VAL A 37 -2.70 -4.90 -41.67
C VAL A 37 -2.72 -5.77 -42.93
N ASN A 38 -3.20 -7.02 -42.84
CA ASN A 38 -3.13 -8.01 -43.92
C ASN A 38 -4.32 -7.94 -44.90
N SER A 39 -5.30 -7.09 -44.65
CA SER A 39 -6.48 -7.05 -45.51
C SER A 39 -6.32 -6.08 -46.67
N SER A 40 -6.50 -6.59 -47.86
CA SER A 40 -6.71 -5.79 -49.09
C SER A 40 -7.97 -4.90 -48.91
N SER A 41 -7.95 -3.74 -49.51
CA SER A 41 -8.84 -2.56 -49.35
C SER A 41 -10.38 -2.72 -49.47
N GLN A 42 -10.94 -3.93 -49.40
CA GLN A 42 -12.39 -4.18 -49.57
C GLN A 42 -13.09 -4.81 -48.35
N GLY A 43 -12.45 -4.89 -47.18
CA GLY A 43 -13.06 -5.45 -45.98
C GLY A 43 -13.70 -4.43 -45.05
N ASP A 44 -14.70 -4.84 -44.27
CA ASP A 44 -15.24 -4.02 -43.16
C ASP A 44 -14.30 -4.10 -41.97
N PHE A 45 -13.54 -3.03 -41.70
CA PHE A 45 -12.58 -2.93 -40.63
C PHE A 45 -13.13 -2.29 -39.35
N SER A 46 -14.39 -1.96 -39.32
CA SER A 46 -15.02 -1.22 -38.25
C SER A 46 -14.82 -1.94 -36.89
N LEU A 47 -14.99 -3.25 -36.87
CA LEU A 47 -14.80 -4.08 -35.68
C LEU A 47 -13.32 -4.11 -35.25
N ALA A 48 -12.41 -4.34 -36.19
CA ALA A 48 -10.98 -4.42 -35.87
C ALA A 48 -10.45 -3.07 -35.35
N ILE A 49 -10.84 -1.96 -35.96
CA ILE A 49 -10.52 -0.60 -35.50
C ILE A 49 -11.07 -0.39 -34.09
N LYS A 50 -12.31 -0.81 -33.83
CA LYS A 50 -12.92 -0.70 -32.51
C LYS A 50 -12.13 -1.47 -31.47
N VAL A 51 -11.82 -2.75 -31.72
CA VAL A 51 -11.04 -3.59 -30.80
C VAL A 51 -9.66 -2.99 -30.54
N VAL A 52 -8.95 -2.54 -31.56
CA VAL A 52 -7.62 -1.93 -31.42
C VAL A 52 -7.70 -0.63 -30.61
N SER A 53 -8.75 0.19 -30.78
CA SER A 53 -8.93 1.45 -30.04
C SER A 53 -9.37 1.26 -28.59
N GLU A 54 -9.99 0.13 -28.24
CA GLU A 54 -10.51 -0.17 -26.89
C GLU A 54 -9.44 -0.62 -25.89
N ASN A 55 -8.24 -0.97 -26.33
CA ASN A 55 -7.14 -1.25 -25.40
C ASN A 55 -6.67 0.04 -24.72
N ARG A 56 -7.22 0.33 -23.53
CA ARG A 56 -6.92 1.54 -22.75
C ARG A 56 -6.03 1.31 -21.54
N ASN A 57 -5.83 0.05 -21.11
CA ASN A 57 -5.26 -0.24 -19.82
C ASN A 57 -4.00 -1.10 -19.88
N ILE A 58 -3.86 -1.97 -20.90
CA ILE A 58 -2.75 -2.91 -20.98
C ILE A 58 -1.61 -2.25 -21.75
N PRO A 59 -0.40 -2.10 -21.13
CA PRO A 59 0.77 -1.57 -21.81
C PRO A 59 1.24 -2.53 -22.89
N VAL A 60 1.50 -2.00 -24.08
CA VAL A 60 1.94 -2.79 -25.24
C VAL A 60 3.09 -2.10 -25.95
N ILE A 61 4.07 -2.87 -26.39
CA ILE A 61 5.17 -2.46 -27.27
C ILE A 61 5.21 -3.41 -28.49
N LEU A 62 5.11 -2.84 -29.68
CA LEU A 62 5.27 -3.54 -30.95
C LEU A 62 6.71 -3.39 -31.44
N VAL A 63 7.36 -4.51 -31.78
CA VAL A 63 8.78 -4.57 -32.17
C VAL A 63 8.91 -5.33 -33.47
N ASP A 64 9.82 -4.90 -34.34
CA ASP A 64 10.19 -5.60 -35.59
C ASP A 64 11.31 -6.63 -35.40
N GLU A 65 11.70 -7.29 -36.49
CA GLU A 65 12.80 -8.26 -36.52
C GLU A 65 14.17 -7.65 -36.15
N CYS A 66 14.34 -6.35 -36.34
CA CYS A 66 15.57 -5.64 -36.04
C CYS A 66 15.58 -5.07 -34.61
N ASP A 67 14.64 -5.49 -33.76
CA ASP A 67 14.49 -5.00 -32.38
C ASP A 67 14.16 -3.50 -32.29
N SER A 68 13.58 -2.93 -33.36
CA SER A 68 13.11 -1.55 -33.39
C SER A 68 11.70 -1.45 -32.84
N ILE A 69 11.47 -0.50 -31.96
CA ILE A 69 10.13 -0.23 -31.42
C ILE A 69 9.33 0.52 -32.47
N LEU A 70 8.27 -0.10 -32.98
CA LEU A 70 7.38 0.46 -34.01
C LEU A 70 6.26 1.30 -33.42
N GLU A 71 5.56 0.74 -32.42
CA GLU A 71 4.43 1.39 -31.77
C GLU A 71 4.41 1.08 -30.28
N THR A 72 3.87 2.00 -29.50
CA THR A 72 3.66 1.82 -28.05
C THR A 72 2.28 2.28 -27.65
N ARG A 73 1.63 1.55 -26.74
CA ARG A 73 0.33 1.92 -26.16
C ARG A 73 0.31 1.81 -24.66
N ASN A 74 -0.43 2.72 -24.04
CA ASN A 74 -0.67 2.77 -22.60
C ASN A 74 0.60 2.84 -21.74
N ILE A 75 1.71 3.35 -22.31
CA ILE A 75 2.96 3.59 -21.59
C ILE A 75 2.99 5.05 -21.17
N LYS A 76 2.85 5.27 -19.86
CA LYS A 76 2.87 6.60 -19.27
C LYS A 76 4.31 7.00 -18.97
N TYR A 77 4.81 8.01 -19.64
CA TYR A 77 6.15 8.57 -19.39
C TYR A 77 6.09 10.08 -19.18
N PHE A 78 5.39 10.79 -20.04
CA PHE A 78 5.38 12.23 -20.05
C PHE A 78 4.43 12.82 -18.99
N SER A 79 4.89 13.86 -18.29
CA SER A 79 4.03 14.71 -17.48
C SER A 79 3.19 15.64 -18.36
N LYS A 80 2.21 16.33 -17.78
CA LYS A 80 1.44 17.35 -18.52
C LYS A 80 2.33 18.46 -19.10
N SER A 81 3.37 18.87 -18.38
CA SER A 81 4.33 19.87 -18.83
C SER A 81 5.18 19.38 -20.01
N ASP A 82 5.59 18.11 -19.98
CA ASP A 82 6.37 17.52 -21.06
C ASP A 82 5.54 17.37 -22.34
N SER A 83 4.26 17.00 -22.20
CA SER A 83 3.34 16.91 -23.33
C SER A 83 3.12 18.26 -24.03
N LEU A 84 3.10 19.36 -23.27
CA LEU A 84 3.01 20.71 -23.85
C LEU A 84 4.30 21.08 -24.63
N ILE A 85 5.48 20.76 -24.08
CA ILE A 85 6.76 20.98 -24.77
C ILE A 85 6.83 20.20 -26.08
N LEU A 86 6.33 18.96 -26.09
CA LEU A 86 6.32 18.12 -27.28
C LEU A 86 5.30 18.61 -28.31
N ALA A 87 4.13 19.07 -27.90
CA ALA A 87 3.16 19.69 -28.80
C ALA A 87 3.70 20.97 -29.46
N ASP A 88 4.38 21.82 -28.68
CA ASP A 88 5.06 23.01 -29.23
C ASP A 88 6.18 22.62 -30.20
N TYR A 89 6.94 21.56 -29.90
CA TYR A 89 7.98 21.05 -30.78
C TYR A 89 7.41 20.50 -32.09
N GLU A 90 6.30 19.78 -32.09
CA GLU A 90 5.64 19.32 -33.31
C GLU A 90 5.21 20.50 -34.18
N ASN A 91 4.59 21.52 -33.58
CA ASN A 91 4.23 22.75 -34.30
C ASN A 91 5.43 23.42 -34.94
N ILE A 92 6.59 23.51 -34.23
CA ILE A 92 7.84 24.09 -34.73
C ILE A 92 8.45 23.22 -35.85
N ARG A 93 8.34 21.91 -35.76
CA ARG A 93 8.89 20.97 -36.76
C ARG A 93 8.27 21.15 -38.13
N TYR A 94 7.00 21.52 -38.20
CA TYR A 94 6.27 21.77 -39.44
C TYR A 94 6.33 23.24 -39.89
N ASP A 95 6.94 24.13 -39.08
CA ASP A 95 7.13 25.55 -39.45
C ASP A 95 8.27 25.69 -40.46
N VAL A 96 8.02 26.45 -41.51
CA VAL A 96 8.98 26.70 -42.60
C VAL A 96 10.13 27.65 -42.17
N ASN A 97 10.00 28.31 -41.03
CA ASN A 97 10.98 29.27 -40.55
C ASN A 97 12.21 28.63 -39.89
N PRO A 98 13.42 28.68 -40.50
CA PRO A 98 14.62 28.02 -39.99
C PRO A 98 15.08 28.55 -38.63
N PHE A 99 14.78 29.80 -38.27
CA PHE A 99 15.17 30.40 -36.99
C PHE A 99 14.41 29.85 -35.77
N LYS A 100 13.27 29.17 -35.97
CA LYS A 100 12.55 28.52 -34.90
C LYS A 100 13.14 27.14 -34.54
N LYS A 101 13.91 26.51 -35.44
CA LYS A 101 14.49 25.20 -35.23
C LYS A 101 15.57 25.13 -34.14
N ASP A 102 16.25 26.22 -33.87
CA ASP A 102 17.32 26.33 -32.85
C ASP A 102 16.81 26.85 -31.50
N SER A 103 15.50 26.87 -31.30
CA SER A 103 14.90 27.33 -30.04
C SER A 103 15.22 26.37 -28.88
N ILE A 104 15.28 26.93 -27.66
CA ILE A 104 15.44 26.18 -26.41
C ILE A 104 14.41 25.05 -26.31
N THR A 105 13.20 25.23 -26.86
CA THR A 105 12.12 24.25 -26.93
C THR A 105 12.55 23.01 -27.73
N THR A 106 13.22 23.21 -28.90
CA THR A 106 13.71 22.11 -29.74
C THR A 106 14.75 21.26 -29.00
N ILE A 107 15.70 21.89 -28.31
CA ILE A 107 16.73 21.18 -27.54
C ILE A 107 16.11 20.39 -26.38
N LYS A 108 15.17 21.00 -25.65
CA LYS A 108 14.46 20.34 -24.57
C LYS A 108 13.63 19.16 -25.07
N ALA A 109 12.90 19.32 -26.19
CA ALA A 109 12.09 18.26 -26.78
C ALA A 109 12.95 17.08 -27.26
N GLN A 110 14.08 17.34 -27.91
CA GLN A 110 15.04 16.29 -28.32
C GLN A 110 15.60 15.52 -27.12
N LYS A 111 15.95 16.23 -26.06
CA LYS A 111 16.40 15.58 -24.81
C LYS A 111 15.32 14.68 -24.23
N LEU A 112 14.07 15.15 -24.13
CA LEU A 112 12.92 14.37 -23.66
C LEU A 112 12.68 13.15 -24.54
N LEU A 113 12.72 13.27 -25.86
CA LEU A 113 12.55 12.16 -26.79
C LEU A 113 13.66 11.10 -26.65
N ASN A 114 14.92 11.54 -26.45
CA ASN A 114 16.00 10.60 -26.21
C ASN A 114 15.85 9.86 -24.88
N GLN A 115 15.44 10.55 -23.82
CA GLN A 115 15.13 9.91 -22.53
C GLN A 115 13.97 8.94 -22.65
N TYR A 116 12.93 9.29 -23.41
CA TYR A 116 11.80 8.41 -23.68
C TYR A 116 12.21 7.15 -24.44
N LYS A 117 13.09 7.26 -25.46
CA LYS A 117 13.61 6.09 -26.16
C LYS A 117 14.39 5.15 -25.24
N LEU A 118 15.19 5.67 -24.34
CA LEU A 118 15.91 4.88 -23.34
C LEU A 118 14.93 4.19 -22.38
N PHE A 119 13.95 4.91 -21.91
CA PHE A 119 12.88 4.38 -21.05
C PHE A 119 12.08 3.26 -21.74
N LEU A 120 11.74 3.42 -23.02
CA LEU A 120 11.05 2.39 -23.78
C LEU A 120 11.87 1.10 -23.91
N ARG A 121 13.19 1.23 -24.15
CA ARG A 121 14.07 0.06 -24.21
C ARG A 121 14.17 -0.65 -22.85
N GLU A 122 14.28 0.10 -21.78
CA GLU A 122 14.27 -0.47 -20.43
C GLU A 122 12.95 -1.16 -20.12
N THR A 123 11.83 -0.55 -20.50
CA THR A 123 10.50 -1.11 -20.34
C THR A 123 10.32 -2.39 -21.15
N LEU A 124 10.79 -2.41 -22.40
CA LEU A 124 10.79 -3.60 -23.25
C LEU A 124 11.60 -4.75 -22.63
N ASN A 125 12.78 -4.46 -22.08
CA ASN A 125 13.60 -5.46 -21.41
C ASN A 125 12.88 -6.02 -20.18
N LYS A 126 12.24 -5.17 -19.37
CA LYS A 126 11.41 -5.62 -18.24
C LYS A 126 10.24 -6.51 -18.68
N MET A 127 9.59 -6.18 -19.81
CA MET A 127 8.52 -7.02 -20.36
C MET A 127 9.04 -8.39 -20.80
N ARG A 128 10.23 -8.47 -21.37
CA ARG A 128 10.89 -9.73 -21.73
C ARG A 128 11.26 -10.58 -20.51
N GLU A 129 11.72 -9.94 -19.45
CA GLU A 129 12.08 -10.62 -18.20
C GLU A 129 10.85 -11.07 -17.39
N SER A 130 9.68 -10.49 -17.62
CA SER A 130 8.45 -10.83 -16.88
C SER A 130 7.94 -12.25 -17.18
N GLY A 131 8.44 -12.88 -18.25
CA GLY A 131 8.17 -14.28 -18.59
C GLY A 131 6.86 -14.53 -19.33
N ASP A 132 6.16 -13.48 -19.74
CA ASP A 132 5.02 -13.61 -20.64
C ASP A 132 5.52 -13.73 -22.09
N ASP A 133 5.09 -14.78 -22.82
CA ASP A 133 5.51 -15.01 -24.21
C ASP A 133 4.97 -13.89 -25.12
N PRO A 134 5.83 -13.30 -25.99
CA PRO A 134 5.38 -12.29 -26.93
C PRO A 134 4.45 -12.91 -27.99
N ILE A 135 3.47 -12.14 -28.44
CA ILE A 135 2.54 -12.58 -29.49
C ILE A 135 3.14 -12.24 -30.85
N GLU A 136 3.44 -13.27 -31.66
CA GLU A 136 3.95 -13.07 -33.02
C GLU A 136 2.82 -12.67 -33.97
N ILE A 137 3.05 -11.61 -34.73
CA ILE A 137 2.19 -11.19 -35.83
C ILE A 137 3.04 -11.09 -37.13
N ASN A 138 2.52 -11.58 -38.22
CA ASN A 138 3.16 -11.50 -39.55
C ASN A 138 2.58 -10.31 -40.30
N PHE A 139 3.41 -9.37 -40.68
CA PHE A 139 3.06 -8.15 -41.40
C PHE A 139 3.68 -8.14 -42.80
N ILE A 140 2.90 -8.38 -43.84
CA ILE A 140 3.32 -8.30 -45.25
C ILE A 140 4.72 -8.97 -45.52
N GLY A 141 5.00 -10.08 -44.84
CA GLY A 141 6.26 -10.79 -44.99
C GLY A 141 7.31 -10.54 -43.88
N ASP A 142 7.12 -9.51 -43.07
CA ASP A 142 7.99 -9.24 -41.93
C ASP A 142 7.35 -9.77 -40.64
N LYS A 143 8.17 -10.30 -39.76
CA LYS A 143 7.71 -10.72 -38.44
C LYS A 143 7.78 -9.58 -37.44
N GLN A 144 6.72 -9.45 -36.65
CA GLN A 144 6.64 -8.47 -35.56
C GLN A 144 6.21 -9.17 -34.28
N TRP A 145 6.62 -8.66 -33.15
CA TRP A 145 6.30 -9.20 -31.84
C TRP A 145 5.63 -8.14 -31.00
N ILE A 146 4.53 -8.55 -30.35
CA ILE A 146 3.81 -7.75 -29.37
C ILE A 146 4.27 -8.17 -27.99
N TYR A 147 5.00 -7.30 -27.31
CA TYR A 147 5.29 -7.41 -25.89
C TYR A 147 4.25 -6.65 -25.10
N TYR A 148 3.78 -7.24 -24.01
CA TYR A 148 2.79 -6.62 -23.13
C TYR A 148 3.16 -6.83 -21.67
N ALA A 149 2.62 -5.99 -20.79
CA ALA A 149 2.81 -6.10 -19.35
C ALA A 149 1.45 -6.08 -18.65
N ASP A 150 1.44 -6.53 -17.41
CA ASP A 150 0.28 -6.44 -16.54
C ASP A 150 -0.23 -4.99 -16.46
N SER A 151 -1.54 -4.80 -16.49
CA SER A 151 -2.14 -3.48 -16.34
C SER A 151 -1.84 -2.89 -14.95
N GLU A 152 -1.97 -1.57 -14.84
CA GLU A 152 -1.84 -0.87 -13.55
C GLU A 152 -2.84 -1.41 -12.52
N LEU A 153 -4.04 -1.80 -12.97
CA LEU A 153 -5.06 -2.43 -12.13
C LEU A 153 -4.58 -3.76 -11.56
N LEU A 154 -4.04 -4.63 -12.42
CA LEU A 154 -3.55 -5.96 -12.00
C LEU A 154 -2.37 -5.84 -11.02
N ASN A 155 -1.45 -4.91 -11.28
CA ASN A 155 -0.34 -4.61 -10.37
C ASN A 155 -0.83 -4.12 -9.01
N ASN A 156 -1.80 -3.20 -8.98
CA ASN A 156 -2.37 -2.70 -7.72
C ASN A 156 -3.08 -3.82 -6.93
N LEU A 157 -3.83 -4.69 -7.62
CA LEU A 157 -4.50 -5.84 -6.99
C LEU A 157 -3.50 -6.85 -6.40
N ARG A 158 -2.33 -7.02 -7.01
CA ARG A 158 -1.27 -7.89 -6.48
C ARG A 158 -0.77 -7.43 -5.11
N TYR A 159 -0.71 -6.12 -4.87
CA TYR A 159 -0.29 -5.55 -3.58
C TYR A 159 -1.42 -5.43 -2.56
N TYR A 160 -2.67 -5.58 -2.97
CA TYR A 160 -3.83 -5.44 -2.08
C TYR A 160 -3.77 -6.32 -0.82
N PRO A 161 -3.37 -7.62 -0.88
CA PRO A 161 -3.24 -8.44 0.32
C PRO A 161 -2.25 -7.88 1.35
N ILE A 162 -1.16 -7.26 0.89
CA ILE A 162 -0.14 -6.68 1.76
C ILE A 162 -0.72 -5.49 2.53
N TYR A 163 -1.43 -4.58 1.84
CA TYR A 163 -2.09 -3.44 2.49
C TYR A 163 -3.15 -3.90 3.48
N GLN A 164 -3.91 -4.94 3.14
CA GLN A 164 -4.93 -5.51 4.02
C GLN A 164 -4.31 -6.11 5.29
N LEU A 165 -3.23 -6.87 5.18
CA LEU A 165 -2.53 -7.44 6.32
C LEU A 165 -1.94 -6.35 7.21
N LEU A 166 -1.37 -5.30 6.62
CA LEU A 166 -0.86 -4.14 7.35
C LEU A 166 -1.97 -3.44 8.15
N PHE A 167 -3.13 -3.23 7.54
CA PHE A 167 -4.29 -2.62 8.20
C PHE A 167 -4.77 -3.47 9.39
N ILE A 168 -4.89 -4.78 9.21
CA ILE A 168 -5.28 -5.71 10.27
C ILE A 168 -4.26 -5.69 11.41
N PHE A 169 -2.96 -5.68 11.09
CA PHE A 169 -1.89 -5.60 12.08
C PHE A 169 -2.00 -4.32 12.93
N ILE A 170 -2.19 -3.17 12.28
CA ILE A 170 -2.37 -1.89 12.97
C ILE A 170 -3.60 -1.94 13.89
N PHE A 171 -4.71 -2.48 13.40
CA PHE A 171 -5.95 -2.60 14.18
C PHE A 171 -5.76 -3.47 15.44
N VAL A 172 -5.12 -4.64 15.29
CA VAL A 172 -4.80 -5.54 16.41
C VAL A 172 -3.85 -4.86 17.40
N PHE A 173 -2.84 -4.15 16.89
CA PHE A 173 -1.89 -3.42 17.72
C PHE A 173 -2.56 -2.33 18.56
N ILE A 174 -3.44 -1.53 17.98
CA ILE A 174 -4.21 -0.52 18.69
C ILE A 174 -5.10 -1.18 19.74
N GLY A 175 -5.82 -2.25 19.38
CA GLY A 175 -6.65 -3.00 20.31
C GLY A 175 -5.86 -3.54 21.50
N TYR A 176 -4.66 -4.07 21.25
CA TYR A 176 -3.76 -4.53 22.31
C TYR A 176 -3.32 -3.37 23.24
N MET A 177 -2.97 -2.22 22.67
CA MET A 177 -2.57 -1.05 23.46
C MET A 177 -3.71 -0.57 24.37
N VAL A 178 -4.93 -0.46 23.82
CA VAL A 178 -6.13 -0.03 24.58
C VAL A 178 -6.41 -1.03 25.70
N PHE A 179 -6.41 -2.33 25.38
CA PHE A 179 -6.66 -3.38 26.38
C PHE A 179 -5.59 -3.40 27.49
N SER A 180 -4.32 -3.28 27.10
CA SER A 180 -3.20 -3.23 28.05
C SER A 180 -3.29 -2.00 28.96
N SER A 181 -3.70 -0.84 28.42
CA SER A 181 -3.90 0.39 29.19
C SER A 181 -5.08 0.28 30.17
N ALA A 182 -6.19 -0.28 29.72
CA ALA A 182 -7.36 -0.52 30.57
C ALA A 182 -7.01 -1.45 31.74
N ARG A 183 -6.31 -2.54 31.47
CA ARG A 183 -5.87 -3.50 32.50
C ARG A 183 -4.94 -2.89 33.54
N LYS A 184 -4.00 -2.02 33.12
CA LYS A 184 -3.14 -1.26 34.05
C LYS A 184 -3.96 -0.30 34.89
N SER A 185 -4.97 0.36 34.32
CA SER A 185 -5.84 1.27 35.06
C SER A 185 -6.65 0.55 36.13
N GLU A 186 -7.21 -0.62 35.82
CA GLU A 186 -7.92 -1.45 36.79
C GLU A 186 -6.99 -1.91 37.95
N GLN A 187 -5.79 -2.38 37.62
CA GLN A 187 -4.80 -2.74 38.62
C GLN A 187 -4.44 -1.56 39.54
N ASN A 188 -4.21 -0.38 38.98
CA ASN A 188 -3.91 0.82 39.74
C ASN A 188 -5.07 1.24 40.67
N GLN A 189 -6.32 1.10 40.22
CA GLN A 189 -7.50 1.38 41.05
C GLN A 189 -7.60 0.41 42.21
N VAL A 190 -7.35 -0.89 41.97
CA VAL A 190 -7.32 -1.90 43.06
C VAL A 190 -6.22 -1.59 44.06
N TRP A 191 -5.00 -1.30 43.62
CA TRP A 191 -3.92 -0.93 44.49
C TRP A 191 -4.18 0.35 45.27
N ALA A 192 -4.77 1.39 44.66
CA ALA A 192 -5.15 2.63 45.34
C ALA A 192 -6.26 2.39 46.37
N GLY A 193 -7.23 1.52 46.06
CA GLY A 193 -8.28 1.12 46.99
C GLY A 193 -7.72 0.37 48.20
N MET A 194 -6.84 -0.61 47.99
CA MET A 194 -6.18 -1.38 49.06
C MET A 194 -5.29 -0.49 49.91
N ALA A 195 -4.48 0.38 49.29
CA ALA A 195 -3.62 1.31 50.03
C ALA A 195 -4.43 2.27 50.93
N LYS A 196 -5.56 2.77 50.42
CA LYS A 196 -6.46 3.62 51.20
C LYS A 196 -7.07 2.88 52.38
N GLU A 197 -7.53 1.66 52.15
CA GLU A 197 -8.15 0.82 53.19
C GLU A 197 -7.11 0.44 54.26
N THR A 198 -5.91 -0.01 53.84
CA THR A 198 -4.83 -0.33 54.78
C THR A 198 -4.40 0.90 55.58
N ALA A 199 -4.27 2.07 54.95
CA ALA A 199 -3.93 3.30 55.63
C ALA A 199 -5.01 3.67 56.68
N HIS A 200 -6.29 3.46 56.37
CA HIS A 200 -7.38 3.73 57.29
C HIS A 200 -7.39 2.75 58.48
N GLN A 201 -7.16 1.47 58.22
CA GLN A 201 -7.07 0.43 59.24
C GLN A 201 -5.88 0.62 60.20
N ILE A 202 -4.75 1.17 59.71
CA ILE A 202 -3.62 1.53 60.53
C ILE A 202 -3.84 2.85 61.26
N ALA A 203 -4.47 3.85 60.66
CA ALA A 203 -4.66 5.15 61.25
C ALA A 203 -5.57 5.11 62.51
N THR A 204 -6.56 4.22 62.53
CA THR A 204 -7.50 4.11 63.65
C THR A 204 -6.80 3.64 64.95
N PRO A 205 -6.10 2.50 65.00
CA PRO A 205 -5.38 2.06 66.20
C PRO A 205 -4.20 3.01 66.54
N LEU A 206 -3.54 3.61 65.55
CA LEU A 206 -2.48 4.56 65.77
C LEU A 206 -3.01 5.79 66.50
N SER A 207 -4.18 6.33 66.09
CA SER A 207 -4.83 7.47 66.75
C SER A 207 -5.23 7.12 68.20
N SER A 208 -5.70 5.88 68.43
CA SER A 208 -6.02 5.38 69.75
C SER A 208 -4.74 5.32 70.64
N LEU A 209 -3.65 4.75 70.09
CA LEU A 209 -2.37 4.71 70.81
C LEU A 209 -1.80 6.09 71.13
N MET A 210 -1.96 7.05 70.24
CA MET A 210 -1.56 8.45 70.48
C MET A 210 -2.37 9.07 71.64
N ALA A 211 -3.71 8.81 71.67
CA ALA A 211 -4.58 9.28 72.73
C ALA A 211 -4.21 8.62 74.07
N TRP A 212 -3.92 7.32 74.12
CA TRP A 212 -3.45 6.61 75.28
C TRP A 212 -2.08 7.16 75.81
N ASN A 213 -1.14 7.44 74.89
CA ASN A 213 0.14 8.05 75.23
C ASN A 213 -0.01 9.42 75.92
N GLU A 214 -0.97 10.23 75.52
CA GLU A 214 -1.26 11.51 76.12
C GLU A 214 -1.87 11.36 77.53
N LEU A 215 -2.78 10.39 77.71
CA LEU A 215 -3.39 10.07 78.98
C LEU A 215 -2.43 9.45 80.02
N ILE A 216 -1.48 8.64 79.59
CA ILE A 216 -0.46 8.02 80.47
C ILE A 216 0.53 9.04 81.06
N LYS A 217 0.66 10.19 80.43
CA LYS A 217 1.48 11.27 81.03
C LYS A 217 0.91 11.79 82.36
N ASP A 218 -0.40 11.65 82.60
CA ASP A 218 -1.06 12.22 83.76
C ASP A 218 -1.44 11.18 84.84
N ASP A 219 -1.60 9.85 84.57
CA ASP A 219 -2.04 8.90 85.62
C ASP A 219 -1.55 7.48 85.37
N LYS A 220 -1.19 6.77 86.49
CA LYS A 220 -0.73 5.34 86.41
C LYS A 220 -1.94 4.40 86.54
N ASN A 221 -2.64 4.09 85.48
CA ASN A 221 -3.78 3.23 85.53
C ASN A 221 -3.55 1.92 84.74
N GLU A 222 -3.66 0.73 85.36
CA GLU A 222 -3.42 -0.58 84.76
C GLU A 222 -4.40 -0.89 83.61
N ASP A 223 -5.62 -0.40 83.66
CA ASP A 223 -6.61 -0.58 82.64
C ASP A 223 -6.21 0.09 81.29
N MET A 224 -5.51 1.22 81.36
CA MET A 224 -4.98 1.91 80.18
C MET A 224 -3.90 1.11 79.45
N VAL A 225 -3.04 0.43 80.22
CA VAL A 225 -1.96 -0.40 79.65
C VAL A 225 -2.54 -1.60 78.92
N PHE A 226 -3.67 -2.15 79.41
CA PHE A 226 -4.36 -3.27 78.79
C PHE A 226 -4.99 -2.87 77.43
N ASP A 227 -5.67 -1.76 77.39
CA ASP A 227 -6.30 -1.26 76.13
C ASP A 227 -5.25 -0.83 75.12
N MET A 228 -4.14 -0.24 75.49
CA MET A 228 -3.03 0.10 74.60
C MET A 228 -2.40 -1.17 73.99
N LYS A 229 -2.26 -2.27 74.78
CA LYS A 229 -1.77 -3.55 74.27
C LYS A 229 -2.71 -4.17 73.23
N LYS A 230 -4.01 -4.07 73.44
CA LYS A 230 -5.03 -4.54 72.50
C LYS A 230 -4.98 -3.80 71.15
N ASP A 231 -4.72 -2.49 71.17
CA ASP A 231 -4.54 -1.71 69.92
C ASP A 231 -3.20 -2.01 69.24
N LEU A 232 -2.13 -2.30 69.97
CA LEU A 232 -0.89 -2.81 69.44
C LEU A 232 -1.07 -4.17 68.73
N ASP A 233 -1.75 -5.11 69.35
CA ASP A 233 -2.06 -6.43 68.78
C ASP A 233 -2.86 -6.33 67.48
N ARG A 234 -3.78 -5.33 67.39
CA ARG A 234 -4.50 -5.07 66.17
C ARG A 234 -3.65 -4.48 65.05
N LEU A 235 -2.65 -3.66 65.38
CA LEU A 235 -1.69 -3.15 64.40
C LEU A 235 -0.79 -4.27 63.87
N GLU A 236 -0.34 -5.18 64.72
CA GLU A 236 0.48 -6.32 64.36
C GLU A 236 -0.28 -7.27 63.41
N THR A 237 -1.55 -7.58 63.74
CA THR A 237 -2.41 -8.47 62.90
C THR A 237 -2.72 -7.86 61.56
N ASN A 238 -2.72 -6.53 61.40
CA ASN A 238 -3.00 -5.84 60.10
C ASN A 238 -1.71 -5.55 59.30
N ALA A 239 -0.53 -5.83 59.83
CA ALA A 239 0.77 -5.65 59.20
C ALA A 239 1.30 -6.92 58.51
N ASP A 240 0.76 -8.10 58.86
CA ASP A 240 1.00 -9.37 58.23
C ASP A 240 0.00 -9.62 57.08
#